data_a74ec05ec56b6b137020cf0ac71ba416
#
_entry.id   a74ec05ec56b6b137020cf0ac71ba416
#
_cell.length_a   1.000
_cell.length_b   1.000
_cell.length_c   1.000
_cell.angle_alpha   90.00
_cell.angle_beta   90.00
_cell.angle_gamma   90.00
#
_symmetry.space_group_name_H-M   'P 1'
#
loop_
_entity.id
_entity.type
_entity.pdbx_description
1 polymer ?
#
loop_
_entity_poly.entity_id
_entity_poly.type
_entity_poly.pdbx_seq_one_letter_code
_entity_poly.pdbx_strand_id
1 'polypeptide(L)'
;MLNDDDLNRYARQVIIPDFDEEGQERLLNTNCLIVGAGGLGCPVALYASAAGFGYIEIYDQDIIKISNLNRQIAHKNDHIGNNKAENLVQECLKINPNISIISRKNIFDETIDVSNFDLIFDCSDNPETKYILNSLSHKFKKILISGSAVQMEGQLAIWKSGLNKDYPCYECIFPRTNEKAPITNCRDAGIIGPVTGLIGSMQVNEAIKEIALKDYQSTAGNLFLYDGLTLNLDKIKLKKNHQCPVCSN
;
A
#
# COMPACT_ATOMS: atom_id res chain seq x y z
N MET A 1 -17.34 19.62 -2.46
CA MET A 1 -18.35 19.73 -1.36
C MET A 1 -19.08 18.41 -1.30
N LEU A 2 -19.09 17.77 -0.12
CA LEU A 2 -19.77 16.49 0.11
C LEU A 2 -21.27 16.64 -0.05
N ASN A 3 -21.92 15.66 -0.66
CA ASN A 3 -23.38 15.57 -0.71
C ASN A 3 -23.92 14.79 0.51
N ASP A 4 -25.26 14.73 0.68
CA ASP A 4 -25.87 14.06 1.83
C ASP A 4 -25.55 12.56 1.89
N ASP A 5 -25.42 11.89 0.75
CA ASP A 5 -25.04 10.48 0.69
C ASP A 5 -23.59 10.25 1.13
N ASP A 6 -22.67 11.15 0.74
CA ASP A 6 -21.28 11.15 1.18
C ASP A 6 -21.19 11.41 2.69
N LEU A 7 -21.92 12.39 3.20
CA LEU A 7 -21.96 12.70 4.63
C LEU A 7 -22.49 11.52 5.45
N ASN A 8 -23.50 10.83 4.96
CA ASN A 8 -24.03 9.63 5.61
C ASN A 8 -23.03 8.48 5.58
N ARG A 9 -22.39 8.24 4.43
CA ARG A 9 -21.42 7.16 4.23
C ARG A 9 -20.18 7.34 5.12
N TYR A 10 -19.63 8.56 5.14
CA TYR A 10 -18.39 8.87 5.82
C TYR A 10 -18.58 9.54 7.19
N ALA A 11 -19.80 9.53 7.73
CA ALA A 11 -20.17 10.21 8.99
C ALA A 11 -19.20 9.94 10.14
N ARG A 12 -18.65 8.72 10.24
CA ARG A 12 -17.72 8.34 11.31
C ARG A 12 -16.29 8.85 11.08
N GLN A 13 -15.95 9.24 9.87
CA GLN A 13 -14.65 9.82 9.52
C GLN A 13 -14.67 11.34 9.67
N VAL A 14 -15.69 12.00 9.17
CA VAL A 14 -15.79 13.49 9.18
C VAL A 14 -15.91 14.08 10.59
N ILE A 15 -16.32 13.33 11.58
CA ILE A 15 -16.35 13.79 12.98
C ILE A 15 -15.00 13.68 13.72
N ILE A 16 -13.97 13.11 13.08
CA ILE A 16 -12.63 13.01 13.67
C ILE A 16 -12.00 14.41 13.61
N PRO A 17 -11.50 14.95 14.75
CA PRO A 17 -10.75 16.20 14.74
C PRO A 17 -9.59 16.17 13.75
N ASP A 18 -9.34 17.28 13.06
CA ASP A 18 -8.30 17.49 12.04
C ASP A 18 -8.51 16.70 10.73
N PHE A 19 -9.50 15.81 10.66
CA PHE A 19 -9.92 15.14 9.43
C PHE A 19 -11.03 15.95 8.74
N ASP A 20 -12.20 16.10 9.40
CA ASP A 20 -13.40 16.83 8.98
C ASP A 20 -13.88 16.53 7.53
N GLU A 21 -14.80 17.37 7.00
CA GLU A 21 -15.30 17.26 5.64
C GLU A 21 -14.22 17.54 4.59
N GLU A 22 -13.29 18.46 4.86
CA GLU A 22 -12.20 18.76 3.95
C GLU A 22 -11.24 17.59 3.81
N GLY A 23 -10.98 16.83 4.89
CA GLY A 23 -10.19 15.59 4.85
C GLY A 23 -10.86 14.53 3.98
N GLN A 24 -12.18 14.39 4.10
CA GLN A 24 -12.93 13.48 3.25
C GLN A 24 -12.91 13.91 1.78
N GLU A 25 -13.05 15.20 1.50
CA GLU A 25 -12.93 15.74 0.14
C GLU A 25 -11.53 15.46 -0.45
N ARG A 26 -10.47 15.59 0.36
CA ARG A 26 -9.11 15.23 -0.08
C ARG A 26 -9.01 13.76 -0.47
N LEU A 27 -9.59 12.84 0.31
CA LEU A 27 -9.61 11.41 -0.04
C LEU A 27 -10.39 11.14 -1.32
N LEU A 28 -11.57 11.73 -1.48
CA LEU A 28 -12.40 11.58 -2.69
C LEU A 28 -11.72 12.12 -3.96
N ASN A 29 -10.78 13.04 -3.82
CA ASN A 29 -10.01 13.60 -4.93
C ASN A 29 -8.64 12.91 -5.10
N THR A 30 -8.31 11.89 -4.31
CA THR A 30 -7.03 11.21 -4.36
C THR A 30 -7.06 10.03 -5.34
N ASN A 31 -6.06 9.98 -6.21
CA ASN A 31 -5.80 8.87 -7.11
C ASN A 31 -4.74 7.96 -6.49
N CYS A 32 -5.06 6.72 -6.21
CA CYS A 32 -4.09 5.77 -5.67
C CYS A 32 -3.88 4.54 -6.56
N LEU A 33 -2.63 4.07 -6.55
CA LEU A 33 -2.19 2.86 -7.22
C LEU A 33 -1.92 1.78 -6.17
N ILE A 34 -2.44 0.57 -6.36
CA ILE A 34 -2.16 -0.60 -5.52
C ILE A 34 -1.45 -1.64 -6.38
N VAL A 35 -0.24 -2.02 -6.00
CA VAL A 35 0.53 -3.05 -6.71
C VAL A 35 0.60 -4.31 -5.86
N GLY A 36 -0.13 -5.34 -6.31
CA GLY A 36 -0.36 -6.60 -5.62
C GLY A 36 -1.76 -6.70 -5.00
N ALA A 37 -2.54 -7.72 -5.40
CA ALA A 37 -3.85 -8.06 -4.87
C ALA A 37 -3.81 -9.33 -3.98
N GLY A 38 -2.71 -9.48 -3.25
CA GLY A 38 -2.44 -10.59 -2.34
C GLY A 38 -2.89 -10.33 -0.90
N GLY A 39 -2.14 -10.90 0.07
CA GLY A 39 -2.44 -10.78 1.49
C GLY A 39 -2.43 -9.35 2.04
N LEU A 40 -1.53 -8.49 1.54
CA LEU A 40 -1.47 -7.07 1.86
C LEU A 40 -2.49 -6.26 1.03
N GLY A 41 -2.55 -6.53 -0.28
CA GLY A 41 -3.41 -5.78 -1.19
C GLY A 41 -4.90 -5.94 -0.92
N CYS A 42 -5.35 -7.11 -0.44
CA CYS A 42 -6.74 -7.31 -0.06
C CYS A 42 -7.22 -6.30 1.00
N PRO A 43 -6.63 -6.24 2.20
CA PRO A 43 -7.04 -5.26 3.20
C PRO A 43 -6.81 -3.81 2.75
N VAL A 44 -5.71 -3.54 2.01
CA VAL A 44 -5.46 -2.20 1.46
C VAL A 44 -6.59 -1.74 0.57
N ALA A 45 -6.98 -2.53 -0.43
CA ALA A 45 -8.02 -2.14 -1.37
C ALA A 45 -9.40 -2.02 -0.70
N LEU A 46 -9.75 -2.97 0.18
CA LEU A 46 -11.04 -2.93 0.90
C LEU A 46 -11.15 -1.68 1.78
N TYR A 47 -10.13 -1.38 2.59
CA TYR A 47 -10.16 -0.21 3.47
C TYR A 47 -10.02 1.11 2.71
N ALA A 48 -9.20 1.18 1.65
CA ALA A 48 -9.11 2.37 0.81
C ALA A 48 -10.45 2.69 0.13
N SER A 49 -11.13 1.65 -0.38
CA SER A 49 -12.47 1.78 -0.96
C SER A 49 -13.51 2.22 0.09
N ALA A 50 -13.49 1.62 1.27
CA ALA A 50 -14.39 1.96 2.37
C ALA A 50 -14.16 3.40 2.87
N ALA A 51 -12.90 3.84 2.94
CA ALA A 51 -12.54 5.19 3.36
C ALA A 51 -12.85 6.26 2.30
N GLY A 52 -13.09 5.88 1.04
CA GLY A 52 -13.48 6.81 -0.02
C GLY A 52 -12.31 7.44 -0.77
N PHE A 53 -11.23 6.69 -1.03
CA PHE A 53 -10.27 7.11 -2.06
C PHE A 53 -10.98 7.12 -3.42
N GLY A 54 -11.01 8.28 -4.08
CA GLY A 54 -11.91 8.51 -5.22
C GLY A 54 -11.56 7.73 -6.48
N TYR A 55 -10.27 7.50 -6.72
CA TYR A 55 -9.78 6.64 -7.81
C TYR A 55 -8.75 5.64 -7.32
N ILE A 56 -8.95 4.37 -7.67
CA ILE A 56 -8.06 3.27 -7.31
C ILE A 56 -7.74 2.44 -8.55
N GLU A 57 -6.46 2.18 -8.80
CA GLU A 57 -6.03 1.26 -9.84
C GLU A 57 -5.24 0.11 -9.21
N ILE A 58 -5.60 -1.14 -9.52
CA ILE A 58 -5.01 -2.34 -8.91
C ILE A 58 -4.30 -3.18 -9.97
N TYR A 59 -3.00 -3.44 -9.76
CA TYR A 59 -2.19 -4.33 -10.60
C TYR A 59 -1.98 -5.67 -9.92
N ASP A 60 -2.39 -6.75 -10.58
CA ASP A 60 -2.01 -8.13 -10.23
C ASP A 60 -2.30 -9.08 -11.41
N GLN A 61 -1.27 -9.78 -11.89
CA GLN A 61 -1.39 -10.73 -12.99
C GLN A 61 -1.88 -12.12 -12.57
N ASP A 62 -1.79 -12.44 -11.28
CA ASP A 62 -2.03 -13.77 -10.76
C ASP A 62 -3.51 -14.17 -10.76
N ILE A 63 -3.75 -15.47 -10.74
CA ILE A 63 -5.06 -16.07 -10.49
C ILE A 63 -5.18 -16.52 -9.02
N ILE A 64 -6.42 -16.57 -8.55
CA ILE A 64 -6.77 -17.04 -7.21
C ILE A 64 -6.57 -18.56 -7.14
N LYS A 65 -5.85 -19.01 -6.10
CA LYS A 65 -5.62 -20.42 -5.79
C LYS A 65 -6.12 -20.73 -4.39
N ILE A 66 -6.48 -21.97 -4.12
CA ILE A 66 -6.93 -22.41 -2.79
C ILE A 66 -5.91 -22.06 -1.69
N SER A 67 -4.61 -22.17 -1.99
CA SER A 67 -3.51 -21.81 -1.07
C SER A 67 -3.41 -20.33 -0.75
N ASN A 68 -4.20 -19.47 -1.41
CA ASN A 68 -4.24 -18.04 -1.14
C ASN A 68 -5.29 -17.67 -0.06
N LEU A 69 -6.34 -18.46 0.07
CA LEU A 69 -7.55 -18.10 0.82
C LEU A 69 -7.32 -17.93 2.33
N ASN A 70 -6.25 -18.49 2.87
CA ASN A 70 -5.91 -18.37 4.29
C ASN A 70 -5.43 -16.97 4.71
N ARG A 71 -5.12 -16.07 3.70
CA ARG A 71 -4.62 -14.71 3.97
C ARG A 71 -5.11 -13.63 3.00
N GLN A 72 -5.66 -14.02 1.86
CA GLN A 72 -6.19 -13.11 0.84
C GLN A 72 -7.71 -13.01 0.98
N ILE A 73 -8.16 -12.33 2.04
CA ILE A 73 -9.53 -12.41 2.59
C ILE A 73 -10.63 -11.83 1.68
N ALA A 74 -10.27 -11.03 0.66
CA ALA A 74 -11.22 -10.58 -0.35
C ALA A 74 -11.61 -11.69 -1.34
N HIS A 75 -10.75 -12.72 -1.48
CA HIS A 75 -11.00 -13.82 -2.39
C HIS A 75 -11.75 -14.95 -1.68
N LYS A 76 -12.68 -15.59 -2.39
CA LYS A 76 -13.55 -16.63 -1.87
C LYS A 76 -13.34 -17.93 -2.63
N ASN A 77 -13.86 -19.03 -2.09
CA ASN A 77 -13.68 -20.35 -2.68
C ASN A 77 -14.27 -20.47 -4.10
N ASP A 78 -15.39 -19.83 -4.34
CA ASP A 78 -16.05 -19.75 -5.65
C ASP A 78 -15.35 -18.84 -6.66
N HIS A 79 -14.35 -18.08 -6.24
CA HIS A 79 -13.54 -17.22 -7.09
C HIS A 79 -12.23 -17.90 -7.55
N ILE A 80 -11.96 -19.15 -7.14
CA ILE A 80 -10.74 -19.87 -7.55
C ILE A 80 -10.67 -19.93 -9.08
N GLY A 81 -9.51 -19.56 -9.66
CA GLY A 81 -9.27 -19.48 -11.09
C GLY A 81 -9.49 -18.09 -11.71
N ASN A 82 -10.19 -17.18 -11.02
CA ASN A 82 -10.35 -15.81 -11.49
C ASN A 82 -9.05 -15.00 -11.27
N ASN A 83 -8.86 -13.92 -12.04
CA ASN A 83 -7.75 -12.98 -11.79
C ASN A 83 -7.96 -12.24 -10.46
N LYS A 84 -6.87 -12.07 -9.70
CA LYS A 84 -6.91 -11.46 -8.36
C LYS A 84 -7.34 -9.99 -8.39
N ALA A 85 -6.78 -9.18 -9.32
CA ALA A 85 -7.09 -7.76 -9.41
C ALA A 85 -8.56 -7.54 -9.81
N GLU A 86 -9.07 -8.29 -10.80
CA GLU A 86 -10.49 -8.20 -11.21
C GLU A 86 -11.43 -8.56 -10.07
N ASN A 87 -11.15 -9.68 -9.38
CA ASN A 87 -11.98 -10.09 -8.25
C ASN A 87 -11.95 -9.05 -7.12
N LEU A 88 -10.79 -8.49 -6.82
CA LEU A 88 -10.64 -7.50 -5.75
C LEU A 88 -11.44 -6.23 -6.06
N VAL A 89 -11.44 -5.76 -7.32
CA VAL A 89 -12.28 -4.65 -7.78
C VAL A 89 -13.75 -4.93 -7.52
N GLN A 90 -14.24 -6.14 -7.84
CA GLN A 90 -15.65 -6.50 -7.58
C GLN A 90 -16.00 -6.48 -6.08
N GLU A 91 -15.12 -6.95 -5.23
CA GLU A 91 -15.35 -6.93 -3.78
C GLU A 91 -15.30 -5.49 -3.22
N CYS A 92 -14.44 -4.63 -3.73
CA CYS A 92 -14.38 -3.22 -3.37
C CYS A 92 -15.66 -2.46 -3.75
N LEU A 93 -16.19 -2.70 -4.96
CA LEU A 93 -17.44 -2.07 -5.42
C LEU A 93 -18.67 -2.51 -4.61
N LYS A 94 -18.64 -3.69 -3.98
CA LYS A 94 -19.71 -4.09 -3.03
C LYS A 94 -19.67 -3.29 -1.74
N ILE A 95 -18.50 -2.78 -1.34
CA ILE A 95 -18.34 -1.93 -0.16
C ILE A 95 -18.69 -0.49 -0.49
N ASN A 96 -18.15 0.03 -1.59
CA ASN A 96 -18.36 1.42 -2.00
C ASN A 96 -18.54 1.52 -3.53
N PRO A 97 -19.77 1.57 -4.01
CA PRO A 97 -20.06 1.66 -5.44
C PRO A 97 -19.79 3.06 -6.04
N ASN A 98 -19.53 4.07 -5.21
CA ASN A 98 -19.41 5.46 -5.64
C ASN A 98 -17.98 5.87 -6.03
N ILE A 99 -16.98 5.00 -5.77
CA ILE A 99 -15.59 5.23 -6.17
C ILE A 99 -15.32 4.74 -7.59
N SER A 100 -14.31 5.32 -8.22
CA SER A 100 -13.79 4.81 -9.49
C SER A 100 -12.66 3.81 -9.21
N ILE A 101 -12.84 2.55 -9.59
CA ILE A 101 -11.84 1.51 -9.35
C ILE A 101 -11.68 0.61 -10.57
N ILE A 102 -10.43 0.35 -10.99
CA ILE A 102 -10.12 -0.49 -12.14
C ILE A 102 -9.02 -1.51 -11.83
N SER A 103 -9.03 -2.60 -12.60
CA SER A 103 -8.02 -3.66 -12.52
C SER A 103 -7.09 -3.67 -13.73
N ARG A 104 -5.83 -4.04 -13.50
CA ARG A 104 -4.83 -4.34 -14.51
C ARG A 104 -4.28 -5.74 -14.29
N LYS A 105 -4.42 -6.59 -15.29
CA LYS A 105 -4.02 -8.02 -15.25
C LYS A 105 -2.60 -8.28 -15.73
N ASN A 106 -1.86 -7.27 -16.03
CA ASN A 106 -0.48 -7.36 -16.49
C ASN A 106 0.52 -7.18 -15.33
N ILE A 107 1.76 -7.57 -15.60
CA ILE A 107 2.89 -7.32 -14.70
C ILE A 107 3.04 -5.80 -14.56
N PHE A 108 3.33 -5.36 -13.33
CA PHE A 108 3.77 -4.00 -13.08
C PHE A 108 5.28 -3.90 -13.38
N ASP A 109 5.66 -2.99 -14.27
CA ASP A 109 7.04 -2.78 -14.68
C ASP A 109 7.40 -1.28 -14.76
N GLU A 110 8.65 -0.98 -15.10
CA GLU A 110 9.19 0.38 -15.16
C GLU A 110 8.61 1.26 -16.27
N THR A 111 7.87 0.69 -17.22
CA THR A 111 7.24 1.45 -18.32
C THR A 111 5.89 2.05 -17.94
N ILE A 112 5.36 1.66 -16.80
CA ILE A 112 4.07 2.15 -16.31
C ILE A 112 4.19 3.61 -15.87
N ASP A 113 3.37 4.46 -16.46
CA ASP A 113 3.30 5.87 -16.07
C ASP A 113 2.49 6.03 -14.77
N VAL A 114 3.18 6.47 -13.72
CA VAL A 114 2.57 6.74 -12.41
C VAL A 114 2.30 8.23 -12.16
N SER A 115 2.42 9.08 -13.17
CA SER A 115 2.33 10.54 -13.03
C SER A 115 0.96 11.01 -12.50
N ASN A 116 -0.11 10.31 -12.85
CA ASN A 116 -1.48 10.66 -12.49
C ASN A 116 -1.91 10.18 -11.09
N PHE A 117 -1.08 9.41 -10.39
CA PHE A 117 -1.37 8.99 -9.02
C PHE A 117 -0.76 9.97 -8.00
N ASP A 118 -1.41 10.10 -6.87
CA ASP A 118 -0.92 10.88 -5.72
C ASP A 118 -0.15 9.98 -4.76
N LEU A 119 -0.61 8.73 -4.65
CA LEU A 119 -0.15 7.74 -3.68
C LEU A 119 -0.01 6.37 -4.33
N ILE A 120 1.01 5.62 -3.90
CA ILE A 120 1.27 4.25 -4.33
C ILE A 120 1.33 3.34 -3.10
N PHE A 121 0.54 2.26 -3.10
CA PHE A 121 0.66 1.17 -2.15
C PHE A 121 1.49 0.04 -2.75
N ASP A 122 2.62 -0.25 -2.13
CA ASP A 122 3.40 -1.44 -2.44
C ASP A 122 2.92 -2.61 -1.57
N CYS A 123 2.18 -3.51 -2.20
CA CYS A 123 1.66 -4.75 -1.62
C CYS A 123 2.30 -5.99 -2.28
N SER A 124 3.43 -5.80 -2.97
CA SER A 124 4.13 -6.85 -3.70
C SER A 124 4.95 -7.75 -2.77
N ASP A 125 5.11 -9.01 -3.16
CA ASP A 125 6.00 -10.00 -2.53
C ASP A 125 7.31 -10.21 -3.32
N ASN A 126 7.52 -9.41 -4.35
CA ASN A 126 8.65 -9.50 -5.27
C ASN A 126 9.61 -8.32 -5.06
N PRO A 127 10.88 -8.55 -4.71
CA PRO A 127 11.87 -7.50 -4.51
C PRO A 127 12.07 -6.59 -5.72
N GLU A 128 12.05 -7.12 -6.94
CA GLU A 128 12.23 -6.31 -8.15
C GLU A 128 11.12 -5.28 -8.31
N THR A 129 9.87 -5.67 -8.04
CA THR A 129 8.73 -4.74 -8.05
C THR A 129 8.92 -3.62 -7.02
N LYS A 130 9.47 -3.92 -5.83
CA LYS A 130 9.77 -2.89 -4.81
C LYS A 130 10.79 -1.86 -5.29
N TYR A 131 11.83 -2.31 -5.99
CA TYR A 131 12.82 -1.39 -6.57
C TYR A 131 12.24 -0.54 -7.70
N ILE A 132 11.40 -1.12 -8.56
CA ILE A 132 10.70 -0.39 -9.62
C ILE A 132 9.81 0.70 -9.00
N LEU A 133 8.97 0.34 -8.02
CA LEU A 133 8.10 1.26 -7.32
C LEU A 133 8.86 2.38 -6.61
N ASN A 134 9.99 2.05 -5.96
CA ASN A 134 10.86 3.03 -5.35
C ASN A 134 11.40 4.05 -6.37
N SER A 135 11.90 3.55 -7.51
CA SER A 135 12.46 4.41 -8.56
C SER A 135 11.39 5.31 -9.20
N LEU A 136 10.21 4.75 -9.51
CA LEU A 136 9.10 5.49 -10.09
C LEU A 136 8.54 6.52 -9.10
N SER A 137 8.32 6.15 -7.83
CA SER A 137 7.81 7.07 -6.81
C SER A 137 8.76 8.24 -6.57
N HIS A 138 10.08 8.01 -6.56
CA HIS A 138 11.08 9.06 -6.47
C HIS A 138 11.04 9.98 -7.69
N LYS A 139 11.11 9.41 -8.90
CA LYS A 139 11.13 10.12 -10.18
C LYS A 139 9.89 11.02 -10.36
N PHE A 140 8.72 10.48 -10.08
CA PHE A 140 7.43 11.17 -10.27
C PHE A 140 6.95 11.92 -9.01
N LYS A 141 7.77 11.97 -7.95
CA LYS A 141 7.49 12.67 -6.69
C LYS A 141 6.17 12.21 -6.05
N LYS A 142 6.02 10.88 -5.89
CA LYS A 142 4.82 10.27 -5.29
C LYS A 142 5.11 9.77 -3.88
N ILE A 143 4.07 9.72 -3.06
CA ILE A 143 4.13 9.03 -1.77
C ILE A 143 4.08 7.53 -2.05
N LEU A 144 5.06 6.77 -1.54
CA LEU A 144 5.06 5.31 -1.61
C LEU A 144 4.93 4.74 -0.20
N ILE A 145 3.92 3.91 0.03
CA ILE A 145 3.70 3.22 1.29
C ILE A 145 3.94 1.73 1.08
N SER A 146 5.06 1.23 1.58
CA SER A 146 5.48 -0.15 1.39
C SER A 146 5.14 -1.01 2.61
N GLY A 147 4.45 -2.11 2.37
CA GLY A 147 4.24 -3.18 3.33
C GLY A 147 5.07 -4.42 2.98
N SER A 148 5.44 -5.19 4.00
CA SER A 148 6.01 -6.53 3.85
C SER A 148 5.60 -7.38 5.04
N ALA A 149 5.42 -8.69 4.82
CA ALA A 149 5.09 -9.61 5.90
C ALA A 149 5.65 -10.99 5.61
N VAL A 150 6.22 -11.65 6.62
CA VAL A 150 6.77 -13.00 6.56
C VAL A 150 6.58 -13.67 7.92
N GLN A 151 6.20 -14.95 7.93
CA GLN A 151 5.92 -15.69 9.17
C GLN A 151 4.91 -14.95 10.05
N MET A 152 5.31 -14.50 11.22
CA MET A 152 4.54 -13.67 12.15
C MET A 152 5.08 -12.23 12.26
N GLU A 153 5.94 -11.82 11.34
CA GLU A 153 6.57 -10.50 11.33
C GLU A 153 6.04 -9.64 10.19
N GLY A 154 5.98 -8.34 10.42
CA GLY A 154 5.56 -7.36 9.44
C GLY A 154 6.44 -6.12 9.41
N GLN A 155 6.49 -5.46 8.26
CA GLN A 155 7.23 -4.21 8.07
C GLN A 155 6.36 -3.19 7.37
N LEU A 156 6.50 -1.91 7.76
CA LEU A 156 5.85 -0.79 7.13
C LEU A 156 6.82 0.39 7.03
N ALA A 157 6.84 1.05 5.89
CA ALA A 157 7.57 2.30 5.71
C ALA A 157 6.88 3.22 4.72
N ILE A 158 7.02 4.53 4.93
CA ILE A 158 6.56 5.59 4.04
C ILE A 158 7.78 6.24 3.40
N TRP A 159 7.83 6.22 2.08
CA TRP A 159 8.93 6.77 1.28
C TRP A 159 8.48 8.03 0.55
N LYS A 160 9.18 9.14 0.80
CA LYS A 160 8.88 10.48 0.25
C LYS A 160 10.12 11.16 -0.34
N SER A 161 11.12 10.38 -0.73
CA SER A 161 12.41 10.90 -1.19
C SER A 161 12.33 11.80 -2.44
N GLY A 162 11.31 11.63 -3.27
CA GLY A 162 11.05 12.50 -4.41
C GLY A 162 10.38 13.83 -4.04
N LEU A 163 9.72 13.89 -2.88
CA LEU A 163 9.04 15.09 -2.37
C LEU A 163 9.94 15.91 -1.43
N ASN A 164 10.80 15.24 -0.69
CA ASN A 164 11.75 15.88 0.20
C ASN A 164 13.09 15.15 0.15
N LYS A 165 14.15 15.89 -0.22
CA LYS A 165 15.50 15.37 -0.38
C LYS A 165 16.15 14.82 0.90
N ASP A 166 15.63 15.17 2.07
CA ASP A 166 16.18 14.72 3.36
C ASP A 166 15.68 13.32 3.73
N TYR A 167 14.61 12.84 3.10
CA TYR A 167 14.12 11.49 3.33
C TYR A 167 14.91 10.43 2.56
N PRO A 168 15.20 9.27 3.19
CA PRO A 168 15.74 8.12 2.48
C PRO A 168 14.68 7.55 1.53
N CYS A 169 15.13 6.84 0.49
CA CYS A 169 14.28 5.96 -0.32
C CYS A 169 14.47 4.49 0.12
N TYR A 170 13.67 3.58 -0.45
CA TYR A 170 13.75 2.14 -0.16
C TYR A 170 15.18 1.61 -0.38
N GLU A 171 15.83 1.98 -1.49
CA GLU A 171 17.18 1.50 -1.86
C GLU A 171 18.31 2.08 -0.98
N CYS A 172 18.05 3.16 -0.21
CA CYS A 172 18.98 3.60 0.84
C CYS A 172 19.16 2.57 1.95
N ILE A 173 18.10 1.81 2.24
CA ILE A 173 18.01 0.90 3.39
C ILE A 173 18.19 -0.55 2.93
N PHE A 174 17.66 -0.88 1.77
CA PHE A 174 17.72 -2.20 1.14
C PHE A 174 18.44 -2.08 -0.21
N PRO A 175 19.79 -1.92 -0.21
CA PRO A 175 20.53 -1.75 -1.46
C PRO A 175 20.45 -3.02 -2.32
N ARG A 176 20.43 -2.85 -3.64
CA ARG A 176 20.56 -3.98 -4.57
C ARG A 176 21.91 -4.64 -4.34
N THR A 177 21.92 -5.91 -4.03
CA THR A 177 23.14 -6.71 -3.91
C THR A 177 23.27 -7.62 -5.12
N ASN A 178 24.50 -7.73 -5.67
CA ASN A 178 24.81 -8.70 -6.73
C ASN A 178 24.89 -10.13 -6.17
N GLU A 179 24.92 -10.28 -4.86
CA GLU A 179 24.86 -11.58 -4.21
C GLU A 179 23.41 -12.03 -4.18
N LYS A 180 23.17 -13.27 -4.62
CA LYS A 180 21.93 -13.98 -4.37
C LYS A 180 21.86 -14.29 -2.87
N ALA A 181 21.63 -13.25 -2.04
CA ALA A 181 21.22 -13.50 -0.67
C ALA A 181 20.02 -14.44 -0.72
N PRO A 182 19.92 -15.44 0.14
CA PRO A 182 18.71 -16.24 0.22
C PRO A 182 17.56 -15.30 0.62
N ILE A 183 16.86 -14.81 -0.40
CA ILE A 183 15.62 -14.06 -0.18
C ILE A 183 14.66 -15.11 0.33
N THR A 184 14.45 -15.13 1.63
CA THR A 184 13.37 -15.90 2.24
C THR A 184 12.07 -15.29 1.74
N ASN A 185 11.62 -15.76 0.59
CA ASN A 185 10.33 -15.35 0.04
C ASN A 185 9.25 -15.84 1.01
N CYS A 186 8.20 -15.05 1.19
CA CYS A 186 7.00 -15.46 1.94
C CYS A 186 6.45 -16.82 1.48
N ARG A 187 6.73 -17.21 0.24
CA ARG A 187 6.35 -18.51 -0.33
C ARG A 187 7.07 -19.68 0.34
N ASP A 188 8.33 -19.50 0.72
CA ASP A 188 9.18 -20.55 1.28
C ASP A 188 9.20 -20.51 2.82
N ALA A 189 9.04 -19.32 3.42
CA ALA A 189 9.10 -19.12 4.87
C ALA A 189 7.73 -19.27 5.57
N GLY A 190 6.63 -19.24 4.81
CA GLY A 190 5.28 -19.20 5.38
C GLY A 190 4.84 -17.82 5.86
N ILE A 191 3.56 -17.68 6.15
CA ILE A 191 2.96 -16.42 6.62
C ILE A 191 1.60 -16.65 7.26
N ILE A 192 1.31 -15.94 8.34
CA ILE A 192 0.01 -15.93 9.01
C ILE A 192 -0.85 -14.78 8.47
N GLY A 193 -2.09 -15.11 8.06
CA GLY A 193 -3.02 -14.15 7.45
C GLY A 193 -3.25 -12.86 8.26
N PRO A 194 -3.52 -12.92 9.57
CA PRO A 194 -3.70 -11.72 10.40
C PRO A 194 -2.55 -10.70 10.32
N VAL A 195 -1.30 -11.14 10.16
CA VAL A 195 -0.15 -10.22 10.02
C VAL A 195 -0.25 -9.43 8.72
N THR A 196 -0.62 -10.09 7.61
CA THR A 196 -0.85 -9.36 6.35
C THR A 196 -2.01 -8.39 6.46
N GLY A 197 -3.08 -8.78 7.17
CA GLY A 197 -4.24 -7.93 7.44
C GLY A 197 -3.86 -6.68 8.23
N LEU A 198 -3.06 -6.85 9.30
CA LEU A 198 -2.59 -5.76 10.14
C LEU A 198 -1.72 -4.77 9.34
N ILE A 199 -0.68 -5.27 8.65
CA ILE A 199 0.23 -4.41 7.88
C ILE A 199 -0.51 -3.67 6.76
N GLY A 200 -1.40 -4.35 6.01
CA GLY A 200 -2.21 -3.70 4.99
C GLY A 200 -3.14 -2.62 5.56
N SER A 201 -3.76 -2.87 6.71
CA SER A 201 -4.58 -1.87 7.41
C SER A 201 -3.74 -0.67 7.87
N MET A 202 -2.53 -0.90 8.37
CA MET A 202 -1.59 0.15 8.72
C MET A 202 -1.16 0.98 7.50
N GLN A 203 -0.95 0.35 6.33
CA GLN A 203 -0.65 1.08 5.08
C GLN A 203 -1.75 2.09 4.76
N VAL A 204 -3.03 1.68 4.83
CA VAL A 204 -4.16 2.59 4.56
C VAL A 204 -4.28 3.67 5.62
N ASN A 205 -4.08 3.33 6.89
CA ASN A 205 -4.10 4.31 7.97
C ASN A 205 -3.03 5.40 7.78
N GLU A 206 -1.81 5.03 7.37
CA GLU A 206 -0.77 6.02 7.04
C GLU A 206 -1.15 6.85 5.82
N ALA A 207 -1.76 6.26 4.77
CA ALA A 207 -2.24 6.97 3.60
C ALA A 207 -3.30 8.02 3.96
N ILE A 208 -4.28 7.65 4.79
CA ILE A 208 -5.32 8.58 5.27
C ILE A 208 -4.68 9.74 6.01
N LYS A 209 -3.72 9.50 6.90
CA LYS A 209 -3.02 10.56 7.63
C LYS A 209 -2.24 11.50 6.71
N GLU A 210 -1.52 10.95 5.73
CA GLU A 210 -0.74 11.73 4.77
C GLU A 210 -1.59 12.62 3.85
N ILE A 211 -2.81 12.19 3.55
CA ILE A 211 -3.70 12.87 2.60
C ILE A 211 -4.73 13.74 3.32
N ALA A 212 -5.33 13.23 4.37
CA ALA A 212 -6.56 13.81 4.93
C ALA A 212 -6.34 14.65 6.18
N LEU A 213 -5.35 14.36 7.02
CA LEU A 213 -5.17 15.12 8.26
C LEU A 213 -4.46 16.46 8.02
N LYS A 214 -4.98 17.52 8.65
CA LYS A 214 -4.31 18.82 8.73
C LYS A 214 -3.11 18.70 9.68
N ASP A 215 -2.06 19.46 9.38
CA ASP A 215 -0.86 19.59 10.22
C ASP A 215 -0.21 18.25 10.64
N TYR A 216 -0.46 17.16 9.88
CA TYR A 216 0.10 15.86 10.17
C TYR A 216 1.62 15.85 9.98
N GLN A 217 2.33 15.45 11.05
CA GLN A 217 3.76 15.19 10.96
C GLN A 217 3.99 13.77 10.41
N SER A 218 4.39 13.71 9.15
CA SER A 218 4.63 12.44 8.45
C SER A 218 5.57 11.51 9.24
N THR A 219 5.24 10.23 9.26
CA THR A 219 6.11 9.18 9.78
C THR A 219 7.19 8.74 8.80
N ALA A 220 7.28 9.35 7.62
CA ALA A 220 8.35 9.09 6.65
C ALA A 220 9.75 9.22 7.29
N GLY A 221 10.70 8.44 6.77
CA GLY A 221 12.04 8.36 7.36
C GLY A 221 12.13 7.42 8.57
N ASN A 222 11.08 6.63 8.82
CA ASN A 222 11.11 5.54 9.81
C ASN A 222 10.70 4.22 9.15
N LEU A 223 11.23 3.13 9.69
CA LEU A 223 10.79 1.75 9.44
C LEU A 223 10.08 1.25 10.69
N PHE A 224 8.89 0.72 10.52
CA PHE A 224 8.13 0.06 11.57
C PHE A 224 8.27 -1.45 11.40
N LEU A 225 8.66 -2.13 12.47
CA LEU A 225 8.81 -3.59 12.54
C LEU A 225 7.80 -4.12 13.54
N TYR A 226 6.90 -4.95 13.07
CA TYR A 226 5.90 -5.64 13.89
C TYR A 226 6.34 -7.07 14.16
N ASP A 227 6.39 -7.45 15.43
CA ASP A 227 6.56 -8.82 15.89
C ASP A 227 5.23 -9.36 16.43
N GLY A 228 4.60 -10.25 15.68
CA GLY A 228 3.32 -10.86 16.03
C GLY A 228 3.40 -11.91 17.14
N LEU A 229 4.59 -12.38 17.53
CA LEU A 229 4.76 -13.27 18.67
C LEU A 229 4.69 -12.52 19.99
N THR A 230 5.27 -11.33 20.05
CA THR A 230 5.37 -10.50 21.26
C THR A 230 4.42 -9.32 21.28
N LEU A 231 3.70 -9.05 20.15
CA LEU A 231 2.88 -7.85 19.92
C LEU A 231 3.69 -6.54 19.99
N ASN A 232 4.98 -6.59 19.72
CA ASN A 232 5.83 -5.40 19.71
C ASN A 232 5.78 -4.69 18.35
N LEU A 233 5.86 -3.36 18.39
CA LEU A 233 5.97 -2.50 17.21
C LEU A 233 7.15 -1.56 17.40
N ASP A 234 8.28 -1.90 16.82
CA ASP A 234 9.48 -1.08 16.90
C ASP A 234 9.48 -0.01 15.80
N LYS A 235 9.93 1.20 16.17
CA LYS A 235 10.13 2.32 15.26
C LYS A 235 11.61 2.62 15.13
N ILE A 236 12.16 2.41 13.94
CA ILE A 236 13.58 2.60 13.64
C ILE A 236 13.73 3.83 12.75
N LYS A 237 14.48 4.84 13.21
CA LYS A 237 14.79 6.02 12.40
C LYS A 237 15.79 5.65 11.30
N LEU A 238 15.44 5.94 10.06
CA LEU A 238 16.23 5.64 8.89
C LEU A 238 17.18 6.79 8.55
N LYS A 239 18.35 6.44 8.03
CA LYS A 239 19.33 7.42 7.53
C LYS A 239 19.42 7.36 6.01
N LYS A 240 19.44 8.53 5.36
CA LYS A 240 19.67 8.61 3.92
C LYS A 240 21.10 8.18 3.59
N ASN A 241 21.23 7.35 2.55
CA ASN A 241 22.51 7.05 1.95
C ASN A 241 22.82 8.12 0.88
N HIS A 242 23.85 8.94 1.12
CA HIS A 242 24.27 9.99 0.20
C HIS A 242 24.90 9.48 -1.10
N GLN A 243 25.16 8.17 -1.20
CA GLN A 243 25.65 7.50 -2.42
C GLN A 243 24.55 6.61 -3.05
N CYS A 244 23.28 6.77 -2.66
CA CYS A 244 22.19 5.99 -3.18
C CYS A 244 22.00 6.23 -4.69
N PRO A 245 21.94 5.18 -5.54
CA PRO A 245 21.83 5.35 -6.99
C PRO A 245 20.50 5.99 -7.41
N VAL A 246 19.46 5.96 -6.55
CA VAL A 246 18.14 6.48 -6.87
C VAL A 246 17.93 7.91 -6.38
N CYS A 247 18.30 8.22 -5.14
CA CYS A 247 17.90 9.49 -4.51
C CYS A 247 19.05 10.39 -4.04
N SER A 248 20.29 10.12 -4.42
CA SER A 248 21.45 10.96 -4.05
C SER A 248 21.56 12.26 -4.85
N ASN A 249 20.86 12.39 -5.95
CA ASN A 249 20.88 13.58 -6.83
C ASN A 249 19.89 14.63 -6.37
#